data_5914577421f7f5c9eab87799d8ff37ef
#
_entry.id   5914577421f7f5c9eab87799d8ff37ef
#
_cell.length_a   1.000
_cell.length_b   1.000
_cell.length_c   1.000
_cell.angle_alpha   90.00
_cell.angle_beta   90.00
_cell.angle_gamma   90.00
#
_symmetry.space_group_name_H-M   'P 1'
#
loop_
_entity.id
_entity.type
_entity.pdbx_description
1 polymer ?
#
loop_
_entity_poly.entity_id
_entity_poly.type
_entity_poly.pdbx_seq_one_letter_code
_entity_poly.pdbx_strand_id
1 'polypeptide(L)'
;MSKKLIIQLLTISLSSFLWGQKKTKWIPPLDIPFSLSGTFGEPRSTHYHLGVDIKTQGRQGWEVKSVAPGYISRIKVSIGGYGKTLYINHPDQTTSVYAHLKKFSPKIEAYLKSSQYKKKSYIIQKFPERDEFSIKAGEVIGYSGNTGSSSGPHLHFEIRDTKSQKPLNPLLFNLPVKDSQRPQIQKLYLFYHEDNSITTPSESIPLQKVNDSSYSTPLIKTLGKLGLGIQMYDRQDLSYSKNGIYKAQVKVNGKSIVEYKFDELNYSDSKKLFINVDYATFKKDKRKIQKMFFQNHQPLTFMKSIHKEGLFDVQLGKSYLVKLVLEDFSGNAAHIEMYLEGAKRKIQNKLLDGKLIEPHLDYQIRLNKKEVYFPKKTFFGKAIIQIEQDEKILSIGPNLFPFNNPYEIRFEFDEDDSLRLRQTFIAKKKDQKLYFLPTTFKGGNLETKLMDMGEFTLSRDSIPPKIVPSNFKANQWLSNFKVLKVKISDDFSGIKSYNGSINGEWVLFEYEPKKRLLTYDFSDKTFELSKHDLRLKVEDNVGNKTVYETTFFRKYALE
;
A
#
# COMPACT_ATOMS: atom_id res chain seq x y z
N MET A 1 59.23 38.90 49.79
CA MET A 1 58.05 39.60 49.15
C MET A 1 57.27 38.58 48.40
N SER A 2 56.16 38.10 48.99
CA SER A 2 55.26 37.08 48.40
C SER A 2 54.15 37.71 47.63
N LYS A 3 53.99 37.38 46.33
CA LYS A 3 52.83 37.73 45.55
C LYS A 3 51.78 36.61 45.65
N LYS A 4 50.70 36.87 46.34
CA LYS A 4 49.51 36.03 46.36
C LYS A 4 48.79 36.18 45.04
N LEU A 5 48.64 35.08 44.31
CA LEU A 5 47.85 34.95 43.11
C LEU A 5 46.42 34.57 43.53
N ILE A 6 45.46 35.48 43.32
CA ILE A 6 44.03 35.23 43.55
C ILE A 6 43.48 34.59 42.26
N ILE A 7 43.12 33.32 42.33
CA ILE A 7 42.40 32.62 41.29
C ILE A 7 40.90 32.83 41.55
N GLN A 8 40.23 33.67 40.76
CA GLN A 8 38.78 33.73 40.72
C GLN A 8 38.27 32.55 39.91
N LEU A 9 37.63 31.59 40.60
CA LEU A 9 36.83 30.53 39.98
C LEU A 9 35.50 31.18 39.48
N LEU A 10 35.38 31.39 38.18
CA LEU A 10 34.08 31.63 37.51
C LEU A 10 33.34 30.30 37.46
N THR A 11 32.38 30.09 38.35
CA THR A 11 31.36 29.03 38.21
C THR A 11 30.35 29.44 37.18
N ILE A 12 30.52 28.95 35.95
CA ILE A 12 29.48 29.02 34.92
C ILE A 12 28.42 27.96 35.29
N SER A 13 27.33 28.40 35.91
CA SER A 13 26.14 27.58 36.05
C SER A 13 25.52 27.36 34.67
N LEU A 14 25.82 26.23 34.04
CA LEU A 14 25.03 25.71 32.94
C LEU A 14 23.66 25.30 33.52
N SER A 15 22.71 26.25 33.53
CA SER A 15 21.32 25.91 33.68
C SER A 15 20.92 25.18 32.39
N SER A 16 21.01 23.86 32.43
CA SER A 16 20.35 22.99 31.46
C SER A 16 18.86 23.25 31.54
N PHE A 17 18.35 24.10 30.66
CA PHE A 17 16.93 24.18 30.36
C PHE A 17 16.50 22.82 29.79
N LEU A 18 16.24 21.88 30.68
CA LEU A 18 15.39 20.74 30.40
C LEU A 18 13.99 21.30 30.16
N TRP A 19 13.74 21.74 28.93
CA TRP A 19 12.37 21.80 28.43
C TRP A 19 11.84 20.36 28.46
N GLY A 20 11.19 20.03 29.57
CA GLY A 20 10.33 18.87 29.63
C GLY A 20 9.27 19.06 28.55
N GLN A 21 9.48 18.44 27.38
CA GLN A 21 8.45 18.38 26.36
C GLN A 21 7.24 17.75 27.04
N LYS A 22 6.21 18.58 27.34
CA LYS A 22 4.93 18.07 27.79
C LYS A 22 4.51 17.05 26.72
N LYS A 23 4.48 15.76 27.09
CA LYS A 23 3.98 14.71 26.19
C LYS A 23 2.63 15.16 25.70
N THR A 24 2.52 15.40 24.39
CA THR A 24 1.28 15.81 23.74
C THR A 24 0.19 14.80 24.12
N LYS A 25 -0.90 15.27 24.73
CA LYS A 25 -2.03 14.40 25.05
C LYS A 25 -2.80 14.12 23.77
N TRP A 26 -2.66 12.94 23.25
CA TRP A 26 -3.35 12.48 22.05
C TRP A 26 -4.78 12.06 22.41
N ILE A 27 -5.71 12.39 21.55
CA ILE A 27 -7.12 11.99 21.65
C ILE A 27 -7.49 11.12 20.45
N PRO A 28 -8.50 10.24 20.55
CA PRO A 28 -8.98 9.47 19.41
C PRO A 28 -9.46 10.37 18.27
N PRO A 29 -9.17 10.00 16.99
CA PRO A 29 -9.62 10.79 15.84
C PRO A 29 -11.11 10.63 15.54
N LEU A 30 -11.82 9.69 16.18
CA LEU A 30 -13.25 9.41 16.02
C LEU A 30 -13.90 9.16 17.38
N ASP A 31 -15.10 9.69 17.59
CA ASP A 31 -15.91 9.46 18.82
C ASP A 31 -16.88 8.28 18.61
N ILE A 32 -16.36 7.11 18.33
CA ILE A 32 -17.13 5.86 18.15
C ILE A 32 -16.39 4.72 18.86
N PRO A 33 -17.07 3.58 19.14
CA PRO A 33 -16.38 2.40 19.65
C PRO A 33 -15.17 2.04 18.76
N PHE A 34 -13.99 2.03 19.37
CA PHE A 34 -12.72 1.99 18.64
C PHE A 34 -12.35 0.54 18.33
N SER A 35 -12.36 0.19 17.05
CA SER A 35 -11.92 -1.12 16.57
C SER A 35 -11.21 -0.99 15.21
N LEU A 36 -10.27 -1.89 14.95
CA LEU A 36 -9.45 -1.83 13.75
C LEU A 36 -9.88 -2.89 12.72
N SER A 37 -9.70 -2.55 11.45
CA SER A 37 -9.76 -3.49 10.33
C SER A 37 -8.38 -3.74 9.72
N GLY A 38 -7.34 -3.10 10.24
CA GLY A 38 -5.96 -3.28 9.87
C GLY A 38 -5.02 -2.63 10.85
N THR A 39 -3.93 -3.31 11.21
CA THR A 39 -2.89 -2.85 12.14
C THR A 39 -1.65 -2.39 11.40
N PHE A 40 -0.79 -1.63 12.11
CA PHE A 40 0.51 -1.17 11.62
C PHE A 40 1.44 -2.35 11.35
N GLY A 41 2.19 -2.31 10.25
CA GLY A 41 3.12 -3.38 9.87
C GLY A 41 2.44 -4.63 9.29
N GLU A 42 1.13 -4.67 9.18
CA GLU A 42 0.41 -5.80 8.59
C GLU A 42 0.78 -5.98 7.10
N PRO A 43 1.11 -7.21 6.66
CA PRO A 43 1.35 -7.49 5.24
C PRO A 43 0.08 -7.29 4.41
N ARG A 44 0.08 -6.35 3.45
CA ARG A 44 -0.99 -6.17 2.46
C ARG A 44 -0.67 -6.98 1.18
N SER A 45 -1.28 -6.69 0.06
CA SER A 45 -1.01 -7.40 -1.21
C SER A 45 0.35 -7.03 -1.84
N THR A 46 0.85 -5.81 -1.63
CA THR A 46 2.05 -5.29 -2.27
C THR A 46 2.99 -4.52 -1.33
N HIS A 47 2.57 -4.25 -0.10
CA HIS A 47 3.32 -3.44 0.86
C HIS A 47 2.92 -3.76 2.30
N TYR A 48 3.70 -3.30 3.27
CA TYR A 48 3.30 -3.27 4.68
C TYR A 48 2.39 -2.08 4.94
N HIS A 49 1.41 -2.26 5.80
CA HIS A 49 0.49 -1.21 6.21
C HIS A 49 1.21 -0.16 7.07
N LEU A 50 1.10 1.12 6.68
CA LEU A 50 1.86 2.22 7.28
C LEU A 50 1.08 2.97 8.38
N GLY A 51 -0.10 2.50 8.72
CA GLY A 51 -0.97 3.09 9.73
C GLY A 51 -1.88 2.07 10.37
N VAL A 52 -3.02 2.54 10.86
CA VAL A 52 -4.13 1.71 11.32
C VAL A 52 -5.40 2.08 10.56
N ASP A 53 -6.23 1.08 10.28
CA ASP A 53 -7.53 1.29 9.65
C ASP A 53 -8.62 1.22 10.72
N ILE A 54 -9.17 2.37 11.10
CA ILE A 54 -10.20 2.49 12.12
C ILE A 54 -11.57 2.26 11.48
N LYS A 55 -12.31 1.26 11.96
CA LYS A 55 -13.66 0.95 11.47
C LYS A 55 -14.62 2.08 11.74
N THR A 56 -15.46 2.40 10.75
CA THR A 56 -16.50 3.42 10.82
C THR A 56 -17.91 2.81 10.81
N GLN A 57 -18.05 1.59 11.35
CA GLN A 57 -19.33 0.85 11.42
C GLN A 57 -20.01 0.69 10.05
N GLY A 58 -19.22 0.55 8.95
CA GLY A 58 -19.73 0.44 7.59
C GLY A 58 -20.31 1.74 7.02
N ARG A 59 -20.19 2.87 7.71
CA ARG A 59 -20.78 4.17 7.32
C ARG A 59 -19.69 5.20 6.98
N GLN A 60 -20.06 6.17 6.18
CA GLN A 60 -19.27 7.36 5.90
C GLN A 60 -19.90 8.57 6.60
N GLY A 61 -19.09 9.60 6.87
CA GLY A 61 -19.58 10.88 7.38
C GLY A 61 -19.44 11.07 8.89
N TRP A 62 -18.74 10.17 9.60
CA TRP A 62 -18.34 10.43 10.98
C TRP A 62 -17.36 11.60 11.03
N GLU A 63 -17.51 12.48 11.99
CA GLU A 63 -16.58 13.58 12.23
C GLU A 63 -15.19 13.04 12.54
N VAL A 64 -14.21 13.50 11.79
CA VAL A 64 -12.80 13.20 12.01
C VAL A 64 -12.17 14.40 12.70
N LYS A 65 -11.57 14.14 13.87
CA LYS A 65 -10.98 15.15 14.74
C LYS A 65 -9.46 15.10 14.68
N SER A 66 -8.83 16.28 14.83
CA SER A 66 -7.39 16.33 15.04
C SER A 66 -7.02 15.69 16.37
N VAL A 67 -6.10 14.74 16.36
CA VAL A 67 -5.66 14.00 17.56
C VAL A 67 -4.86 14.86 18.55
N ALA A 68 -4.27 15.97 18.08
CA ALA A 68 -3.43 16.88 18.86
C ALA A 68 -3.46 18.29 18.23
N PRO A 69 -3.04 19.36 18.94
CA PRO A 69 -2.91 20.68 18.33
C PRO A 69 -1.80 20.67 17.29
N GLY A 70 -1.91 21.55 16.28
CA GLY A 70 -0.90 21.65 15.22
C GLY A 70 -1.33 22.59 14.10
N TYR A 71 -0.79 22.36 12.90
CA TYR A 71 -1.17 23.08 11.69
C TYR A 71 -1.21 22.16 10.48
N ILE A 72 -2.08 22.47 9.53
CA ILE A 72 -2.20 21.67 8.30
C ILE A 72 -0.97 21.91 7.43
N SER A 73 -0.15 20.87 7.27
CA SER A 73 1.06 20.94 6.44
C SER A 73 0.84 20.47 5.01
N ARG A 74 -0.22 19.67 4.76
CA ARG A 74 -0.53 19.19 3.41
C ARG A 74 -1.99 18.76 3.27
N ILE A 75 -2.59 19.13 2.15
CA ILE A 75 -3.92 18.66 1.70
C ILE A 75 -3.73 17.99 0.35
N LYS A 76 -4.27 16.76 0.18
CA LYS A 76 -4.15 16.04 -1.09
C LYS A 76 -5.48 15.41 -1.48
N VAL A 77 -5.83 15.53 -2.77
CA VAL A 77 -6.92 14.80 -3.41
C VAL A 77 -6.35 13.99 -4.57
N SER A 78 -6.62 12.69 -4.58
CA SER A 78 -6.24 11.78 -5.65
C SER A 78 -7.36 10.78 -5.94
N ILE A 79 -7.41 10.26 -7.16
CA ILE A 79 -8.41 9.25 -7.56
C ILE A 79 -8.10 7.90 -6.89
N GLY A 80 -6.81 7.53 -6.81
CA GLY A 80 -6.35 6.29 -6.18
C GLY A 80 -5.59 6.54 -4.87
N GLY A 81 -4.97 5.50 -4.32
CA GLY A 81 -4.19 5.56 -3.08
C GLY A 81 -5.02 6.05 -1.90
N TYR A 82 -4.57 7.07 -1.19
CA TYR A 82 -5.22 7.63 -0.01
C TYR A 82 -6.48 8.47 -0.28
N GLY A 83 -6.81 8.78 -1.54
CA GLY A 83 -7.97 9.59 -1.87
C GLY A 83 -7.87 11.03 -1.35
N LYS A 84 -8.90 11.50 -0.63
CA LYS A 84 -8.88 12.77 0.10
C LYS A 84 -8.11 12.59 1.41
N THR A 85 -7.00 13.32 1.57
CA THR A 85 -6.03 13.11 2.67
C THR A 85 -5.58 14.42 3.27
N LEU A 86 -5.49 14.47 4.59
CA LEU A 86 -5.01 15.61 5.37
C LEU A 86 -3.79 15.23 6.20
N TYR A 87 -2.81 16.12 6.29
CA TYR A 87 -1.60 16.00 7.09
C TYR A 87 -1.54 17.16 8.07
N ILE A 88 -1.31 16.88 9.34
CA ILE A 88 -1.19 17.88 10.41
C ILE A 88 0.15 17.68 11.11
N ASN A 89 0.98 18.71 11.13
CA ASN A 89 2.22 18.71 11.90
C ASN A 89 1.95 19.20 13.32
N HIS A 90 2.49 18.49 14.30
CA HIS A 90 2.32 18.73 15.72
C HIS A 90 3.59 19.31 16.38
N PRO A 91 3.47 19.99 17.54
CA PRO A 91 4.62 20.58 18.24
C PRO A 91 5.68 19.55 18.70
N ASP A 92 5.28 18.28 18.92
CA ASP A 92 6.14 17.19 19.35
C ASP A 92 6.91 16.54 18.19
N GLN A 93 7.00 17.21 17.04
CA GLN A 93 7.68 16.77 15.81
C GLN A 93 7.07 15.49 15.20
N THR A 94 5.80 15.25 15.45
CA THR A 94 5.04 14.22 14.75
C THR A 94 4.10 14.83 13.71
N THR A 95 3.71 14.02 12.73
CA THR A 95 2.72 14.35 11.71
C THR A 95 1.62 13.30 11.73
N SER A 96 0.37 13.71 11.98
CA SER A 96 -0.78 12.83 11.79
C SER A 96 -1.31 12.89 10.37
N VAL A 97 -1.74 11.75 9.83
CA VAL A 97 -2.28 11.61 8.48
C VAL A 97 -3.65 10.96 8.55
N TYR A 98 -4.63 11.61 7.92
CA TYR A 98 -6.03 11.17 7.87
C TYR A 98 -6.42 10.94 6.43
N ALA A 99 -6.70 9.70 6.04
CA ALA A 99 -6.95 9.34 4.65
C ALA A 99 -8.34 8.73 4.43
N HIS A 100 -8.67 8.54 3.15
CA HIS A 100 -9.96 8.04 2.66
C HIS A 100 -11.16 8.93 3.05
N LEU A 101 -10.93 10.21 3.36
CA LEU A 101 -11.96 11.14 3.79
C LEU A 101 -13.05 11.30 2.71
N LYS A 102 -14.30 11.48 3.14
CA LYS A 102 -15.43 11.83 2.28
C LYS A 102 -15.33 13.29 1.81
N LYS A 103 -15.08 14.18 2.77
CA LYS A 103 -14.88 15.63 2.57
C LYS A 103 -14.08 16.20 3.74
N PHE A 104 -13.51 17.37 3.54
CA PHE A 104 -12.84 18.13 4.60
C PHE A 104 -13.86 18.97 5.39
N SER A 105 -13.43 19.62 6.48
CA SER A 105 -14.27 20.62 7.18
C SER A 105 -14.53 21.82 6.27
N PRO A 106 -15.58 22.62 6.51
CA PRO A 106 -16.00 23.68 5.58
C PRO A 106 -14.89 24.66 5.18
N LYS A 107 -14.08 25.10 6.15
CA LYS A 107 -12.97 26.02 5.90
C LYS A 107 -11.90 25.41 4.98
N ILE A 108 -11.52 24.17 5.24
CA ILE A 108 -10.52 23.43 4.43
C ILE A 108 -11.08 23.12 3.05
N GLU A 109 -12.35 22.73 2.95
CA GLU A 109 -13.02 22.42 1.69
C GLU A 109 -13.09 23.65 0.78
N ALA A 110 -13.45 24.84 1.32
CA ALA A 110 -13.50 26.09 0.56
C ALA A 110 -12.13 26.46 -0.03
N TYR A 111 -11.07 26.38 0.78
CA TYR A 111 -9.69 26.62 0.33
C TYR A 111 -9.27 25.65 -0.79
N LEU A 112 -9.61 24.38 -0.63
CA LEU A 112 -9.28 23.35 -1.60
C LEU A 112 -10.04 23.58 -2.93
N LYS A 113 -11.36 23.80 -2.88
CA LYS A 113 -12.21 24.06 -4.05
C LYS A 113 -11.74 25.28 -4.83
N SER A 114 -11.43 26.40 -4.17
CA SER A 114 -10.84 27.57 -4.83
C SER A 114 -9.59 27.20 -5.63
N SER A 115 -8.70 26.40 -5.04
CA SER A 115 -7.49 25.93 -5.72
C SER A 115 -7.78 24.97 -6.87
N GLN A 116 -8.79 24.10 -6.76
CA GLN A 116 -9.21 23.18 -7.81
C GLN A 116 -9.83 23.93 -9.00
N TYR A 117 -10.67 24.93 -8.75
CA TYR A 117 -11.21 25.81 -9.80
C TYR A 117 -10.11 26.59 -10.51
N LYS A 118 -9.16 27.19 -9.77
CA LYS A 118 -8.01 27.91 -10.36
C LYS A 118 -7.15 26.98 -11.25
N LYS A 119 -6.94 25.73 -10.85
CA LYS A 119 -6.17 24.74 -11.63
C LYS A 119 -7.00 23.97 -12.65
N LYS A 120 -8.32 24.11 -12.66
CA LYS A 120 -9.26 23.31 -13.46
C LYS A 120 -8.97 21.81 -13.33
N SER A 121 -8.82 21.31 -12.10
CA SER A 121 -8.46 19.91 -11.81
C SER A 121 -9.06 19.41 -10.51
N TYR A 122 -9.65 18.21 -10.53
CA TYR A 122 -10.07 17.51 -9.31
C TYR A 122 -8.87 17.04 -8.49
N ILE A 123 -7.84 16.51 -9.17
CA ILE A 123 -6.61 16.04 -8.52
C ILE A 123 -5.75 17.25 -8.14
N ILE A 124 -5.46 17.37 -6.85
CA ILE A 124 -4.67 18.50 -6.35
C ILE A 124 -3.87 18.13 -5.11
N GLN A 125 -2.76 18.83 -4.93
CA GLN A 125 -1.96 18.81 -3.72
C GLN A 125 -1.61 20.25 -3.35
N LYS A 126 -1.83 20.60 -2.08
CA LYS A 126 -1.53 21.91 -1.51
C LYS A 126 -0.68 21.76 -0.26
N PHE A 127 0.19 22.70 -0.04
CA PHE A 127 1.00 22.85 1.16
C PHE A 127 0.70 24.24 1.72
N PRO A 128 -0.30 24.36 2.63
CA PRO A 128 -0.61 25.64 3.26
C PRO A 128 0.58 26.16 4.09
N GLU A 129 0.66 27.47 4.23
CA GLU A 129 1.63 28.08 5.14
C GLU A 129 1.30 27.73 6.60
N ARG A 130 2.30 27.79 7.47
CA ARG A 130 2.19 27.31 8.86
C ARG A 130 1.09 28.01 9.66
N ASP A 131 0.83 29.26 9.40
CA ASP A 131 -0.14 30.14 10.07
C ASP A 131 -1.52 30.14 9.40
N GLU A 132 -1.64 29.59 8.18
CA GLU A 132 -2.90 29.59 7.40
C GLU A 132 -3.98 28.72 8.04
N PHE A 133 -3.61 27.57 8.59
CA PHE A 133 -4.52 26.61 9.23
C PHE A 133 -3.96 26.09 10.56
N SER A 134 -4.07 26.90 11.62
CA SER A 134 -3.85 26.43 12.99
C SER A 134 -5.04 25.57 13.44
N ILE A 135 -4.76 24.40 14.01
CA ILE A 135 -5.75 23.39 14.41
C ILE A 135 -5.61 23.09 15.89
N LYS A 136 -6.74 23.02 16.60
CA LYS A 136 -6.79 22.59 18.01
C LYS A 136 -6.97 21.09 18.12
N ALA A 137 -6.53 20.49 19.24
CA ALA A 137 -6.90 19.12 19.56
C ALA A 137 -8.43 19.00 19.63
N GLY A 138 -9.00 17.95 19.03
CA GLY A 138 -10.45 17.74 18.98
C GLY A 138 -11.20 18.55 17.94
N GLU A 139 -10.56 19.44 17.22
CA GLU A 139 -11.20 20.20 16.13
C GLU A 139 -11.58 19.26 14.97
N VAL A 140 -12.80 19.44 14.45
CA VAL A 140 -13.29 18.65 13.30
C VAL A 140 -12.58 19.13 12.02
N ILE A 141 -11.77 18.25 11.44
CA ILE A 141 -10.96 18.50 10.25
C ILE A 141 -11.56 17.93 8.97
N GLY A 142 -12.54 17.05 9.08
CA GLY A 142 -13.19 16.40 7.96
C GLY A 142 -14.16 15.30 8.41
N TYR A 143 -14.55 14.48 7.44
CA TYR A 143 -15.54 13.43 7.64
C TYR A 143 -15.04 12.12 7.04
N SER A 144 -15.22 11.02 7.77
CA SER A 144 -14.80 9.68 7.33
C SER A 144 -15.46 9.27 6.02
N GLY A 145 -14.76 8.52 5.19
CA GLY A 145 -15.20 8.20 3.86
C GLY A 145 -14.75 6.84 3.34
N ASN A 146 -14.63 6.78 2.01
CA ASN A 146 -14.17 5.63 1.25
C ASN A 146 -13.50 6.06 -0.06
N THR A 147 -12.86 7.23 -0.10
CA THR A 147 -12.19 7.73 -1.32
C THR A 147 -10.85 7.02 -1.56
N GLY A 148 -10.34 7.12 -2.78
CA GLY A 148 -9.09 6.46 -3.17
C GLY A 148 -9.22 4.93 -3.31
N SER A 149 -8.15 4.19 -3.01
CA SER A 149 -8.08 2.73 -3.19
C SER A 149 -8.66 1.92 -2.03
N SER A 150 -9.50 2.52 -1.18
CA SER A 150 -10.18 1.84 -0.08
C SER A 150 -11.24 0.86 -0.57
N SER A 151 -11.36 -0.31 0.05
CA SER A 151 -12.37 -1.34 -0.30
C SER A 151 -13.71 -1.16 0.43
N GLY A 152 -13.75 -0.35 1.49
CA GLY A 152 -14.94 -0.10 2.30
C GLY A 152 -14.76 1.09 3.23
N PRO A 153 -15.85 1.64 3.83
CA PRO A 153 -15.76 2.79 4.72
C PRO A 153 -14.89 2.54 5.95
N HIS A 154 -13.82 3.33 6.11
CA HIS A 154 -12.94 3.35 7.29
C HIS A 154 -12.14 4.66 7.31
N LEU A 155 -11.48 4.95 8.42
CA LEU A 155 -10.46 5.99 8.51
C LEU A 155 -9.09 5.32 8.52
N HIS A 156 -8.29 5.53 7.48
CA HIS A 156 -6.87 5.20 7.51
C HIS A 156 -6.12 6.32 8.25
N PHE A 157 -5.47 5.96 9.34
CA PHE A 157 -4.79 6.89 10.22
C PHE A 157 -3.32 6.52 10.41
N GLU A 158 -2.42 7.51 10.20
CA GLU A 158 -0.99 7.32 10.42
C GLU A 158 -0.43 8.37 11.36
N ILE A 159 0.67 8.01 12.01
CA ILE A 159 1.57 8.93 12.69
C ILE A 159 2.95 8.78 12.05
N ARG A 160 3.59 9.91 11.79
CA ARG A 160 4.94 9.95 11.20
C ARG A 160 5.84 10.86 12.01
N ASP A 161 7.12 10.56 12.01
CA ASP A 161 8.14 11.56 12.35
C ASP A 161 8.11 12.69 11.31
N THR A 162 7.98 13.94 11.73
CA THR A 162 7.78 15.08 10.80
C THR A 162 8.99 15.29 9.89
N LYS A 163 10.21 15.12 10.39
CA LYS A 163 11.43 15.39 9.63
C LYS A 163 11.74 14.29 8.62
N SER A 164 11.73 13.05 9.07
CA SER A 164 12.09 11.90 8.23
C SER A 164 10.91 11.33 7.44
N GLN A 165 9.67 11.70 7.79
CA GLN A 165 8.42 11.12 7.28
C GLN A 165 8.30 9.61 7.51
N LYS A 166 9.09 9.06 8.45
CA LYS A 166 9.07 7.66 8.83
C LYS A 166 7.75 7.35 9.54
N PRO A 167 6.95 6.38 9.07
CA PRO A 167 5.75 5.92 9.77
C PRO A 167 6.08 5.29 11.12
N LEU A 168 5.36 5.71 12.13
CA LEU A 168 5.40 5.19 13.50
C LEU A 168 4.11 4.43 13.78
N ASN A 169 4.18 3.40 14.63
CA ASN A 169 2.98 2.64 14.99
C ASN A 169 2.00 3.53 15.79
N PRO A 170 0.80 3.83 15.27
CA PRO A 170 -0.15 4.71 15.96
C PRO A 170 -0.60 4.18 17.33
N LEU A 171 -0.51 2.88 17.58
CA LEU A 171 -0.86 2.29 18.88
C LEU A 171 0.08 2.74 20.00
N LEU A 172 1.30 3.17 19.70
CA LEU A 172 2.24 3.77 20.68
C LEU A 172 1.74 5.10 21.26
N PHE A 173 0.68 5.70 20.68
CA PHE A 173 0.13 7.00 21.04
C PHE A 173 -1.21 6.88 21.79
N ASN A 174 -1.40 5.81 22.55
CA ASN A 174 -2.54 5.57 23.46
C ASN A 174 -3.90 5.59 22.76
N LEU A 175 -4.00 5.06 21.53
CA LEU A 175 -5.30 4.81 20.91
C LEU A 175 -6.09 3.77 21.73
N PRO A 176 -7.41 3.97 21.98
CA PRO A 176 -8.19 3.17 22.92
C PRO A 176 -8.66 1.82 22.33
N VAL A 177 -7.71 1.03 21.82
CA VAL A 177 -7.98 -0.33 21.32
C VAL A 177 -8.10 -1.28 22.50
N LYS A 178 -9.21 -2.02 22.57
CA LYS A 178 -9.41 -3.11 23.53
C LYS A 178 -9.04 -4.43 22.87
N ASP A 179 -8.15 -5.18 23.51
CA ASP A 179 -7.68 -6.45 22.97
C ASP A 179 -7.22 -7.40 24.09
N SER A 180 -7.97 -8.48 24.26
CA SER A 180 -7.65 -9.59 25.16
C SER A 180 -7.40 -10.90 24.39
N GLN A 181 -7.48 -10.86 23.05
CA GLN A 181 -7.32 -12.04 22.22
C GLN A 181 -5.83 -12.26 21.89
N ARG A 182 -5.43 -13.52 21.81
CA ARG A 182 -4.06 -13.89 21.43
C ARG A 182 -3.94 -14.09 19.93
N PRO A 183 -2.76 -13.84 19.35
CA PRO A 183 -2.47 -14.19 17.97
C PRO A 183 -2.84 -15.65 17.66
N GLN A 184 -3.49 -15.86 16.52
CA GLN A 184 -3.95 -17.16 16.05
C GLN A 184 -2.95 -17.74 15.06
N ILE A 185 -2.41 -18.91 15.40
CA ILE A 185 -1.47 -19.62 14.57
C ILE A 185 -2.24 -20.57 13.65
N GLN A 186 -2.06 -20.41 12.33
CA GLN A 186 -2.71 -21.26 11.34
C GLN A 186 -1.83 -22.42 10.90
N LYS A 187 -0.57 -22.12 10.52
CA LYS A 187 0.40 -23.11 10.05
C LYS A 187 1.82 -22.66 10.32
N LEU A 188 2.67 -23.62 10.68
CA LEU A 188 4.12 -23.44 10.76
C LEU A 188 4.78 -24.08 9.54
N TYR A 189 5.86 -23.47 9.04
CA TYR A 189 6.63 -23.96 7.91
C TYR A 189 8.10 -24.01 8.26
N LEU A 190 8.76 -25.05 7.79
CA LEU A 190 10.21 -25.19 7.80
C LEU A 190 10.73 -24.98 6.38
N PHE A 191 11.69 -24.08 6.22
CA PHE A 191 12.34 -23.78 4.95
C PHE A 191 13.74 -24.35 4.95
N TYR A 192 14.11 -25.03 3.87
CA TYR A 192 15.39 -25.73 3.70
C TYR A 192 16.33 -24.90 2.83
N HIS A 193 17.46 -24.48 3.39
CA HIS A 193 18.46 -23.68 2.70
C HIS A 193 19.67 -24.52 2.33
N GLU A 194 19.94 -24.67 1.07
CA GLU A 194 21.17 -25.25 0.54
C GLU A 194 22.03 -24.11 -0.03
N ASP A 195 23.35 -24.17 0.25
CA ASP A 195 24.30 -23.25 -0.35
C ASP A 195 24.25 -23.46 -1.89
N ASN A 196 24.09 -22.36 -2.64
CA ASN A 196 23.89 -22.32 -4.09
C ASN A 196 22.49 -22.71 -4.62
N SER A 197 21.53 -23.09 -3.78
CA SER A 197 20.15 -23.27 -4.25
C SER A 197 19.46 -21.94 -4.56
N ILE A 198 18.81 -21.86 -5.71
CA ILE A 198 18.03 -20.66 -6.11
C ILE A 198 16.61 -20.73 -5.52
N THR A 199 16.12 -21.91 -5.23
CA THR A 199 14.82 -22.14 -4.59
C THR A 199 15.00 -22.62 -3.15
N THR A 200 14.06 -22.23 -2.29
CA THR A 200 14.04 -22.63 -0.90
C THR A 200 12.80 -23.50 -0.67
N PRO A 201 12.92 -24.83 -0.77
CA PRO A 201 11.81 -25.72 -0.50
C PRO A 201 11.26 -25.52 0.90
N SER A 202 9.94 -25.59 1.07
CA SER A 202 9.29 -25.47 2.37
C SER A 202 8.33 -26.62 2.63
N GLU A 203 8.18 -26.95 3.90
CA GLU A 203 7.28 -27.99 4.39
C GLU A 203 6.39 -27.43 5.50
N SER A 204 5.10 -27.76 5.43
CA SER A 204 4.16 -27.44 6.51
C SER A 204 4.33 -28.43 7.65
N ILE A 205 4.54 -27.93 8.86
CA ILE A 205 4.76 -28.72 10.07
C ILE A 205 3.43 -28.85 10.83
N PRO A 206 3.01 -30.05 11.21
CA PRO A 206 1.85 -30.26 12.06
C PRO A 206 2.01 -29.57 13.40
N LEU A 207 0.94 -28.92 13.87
CA LEU A 207 0.87 -28.29 15.19
C LEU A 207 -0.16 -28.99 16.04
N GLN A 208 0.20 -29.28 17.28
CA GLN A 208 -0.67 -29.79 18.33
C GLN A 208 -0.92 -28.68 19.34
N LYS A 209 -2.19 -28.36 19.60
CA LYS A 209 -2.56 -27.38 20.64
C LYS A 209 -2.34 -28.00 22.01
N VAL A 210 -1.49 -27.39 22.82
CA VAL A 210 -1.21 -27.81 24.21
C VAL A 210 -2.18 -27.15 25.18
N ASN A 211 -2.42 -25.84 24.96
CA ASN A 211 -3.40 -25.04 25.71
C ASN A 211 -3.79 -23.82 24.85
N ASP A 212 -4.51 -22.86 25.41
CA ASP A 212 -5.02 -21.70 24.66
C ASP A 212 -3.94 -20.74 24.15
N SER A 213 -2.75 -20.79 24.71
CA SER A 213 -1.63 -19.94 24.30
C SER A 213 -0.44 -20.71 23.69
N SER A 214 -0.45 -22.04 23.72
CA SER A 214 0.73 -22.84 23.44
C SER A 214 0.45 -23.99 22.48
N TYR A 215 1.38 -24.18 21.57
CA TYR A 215 1.40 -25.24 20.56
C TYR A 215 2.74 -25.98 20.61
N SER A 216 2.74 -27.24 20.25
CA SER A 216 3.94 -28.06 20.08
C SER A 216 3.94 -28.75 18.71
N THR A 217 5.09 -29.27 18.30
CA THR A 217 5.22 -30.13 17.13
C THR A 217 5.57 -31.56 17.57
N PRO A 218 5.26 -32.58 16.77
CA PRO A 218 5.95 -33.84 16.86
C PRO A 218 7.47 -33.66 16.71
N LEU A 219 8.25 -34.65 17.11
CA LEU A 219 9.71 -34.66 16.84
C LEU A 219 9.95 -34.69 15.32
N ILE A 220 10.70 -33.71 14.83
CA ILE A 220 11.03 -33.55 13.41
C ILE A 220 12.46 -33.98 13.17
N LYS A 221 12.65 -35.02 12.36
CA LYS A 221 13.96 -35.48 11.91
C LYS A 221 14.36 -34.73 10.66
N THR A 222 15.46 -33.95 10.74
CA THR A 222 15.90 -33.07 9.66
C THR A 222 17.40 -32.77 9.77
N LEU A 223 18.00 -32.18 8.73
CA LEU A 223 19.42 -31.83 8.69
C LEU A 223 19.64 -30.57 7.86
N GLY A 224 20.68 -29.81 8.19
CA GLY A 224 21.16 -28.69 7.40
C GLY A 224 20.67 -27.33 7.88
N LYS A 225 20.78 -26.34 7.02
CA LYS A 225 20.47 -24.94 7.30
C LYS A 225 18.97 -24.66 7.09
N LEU A 226 18.32 -24.20 8.13
CA LEU A 226 16.86 -24.09 8.20
C LEU A 226 16.42 -22.68 8.56
N GLY A 227 15.23 -22.30 8.06
CA GLY A 227 14.51 -21.10 8.45
C GLY A 227 13.05 -21.40 8.77
N LEU A 228 12.42 -20.56 9.60
CA LEU A 228 11.00 -20.69 9.94
C LEU A 228 10.13 -19.75 9.11
N GLY A 229 8.94 -20.21 8.80
CA GLY A 229 7.86 -19.37 8.28
C GLY A 229 6.55 -19.64 9.00
N ILE A 230 5.73 -18.62 9.14
CA ILE A 230 4.48 -18.75 9.87
C ILE A 230 3.31 -18.09 9.14
N GLN A 231 2.20 -18.78 9.08
CA GLN A 231 0.91 -18.24 8.68
C GLN A 231 0.09 -17.99 9.95
N MET A 232 -0.25 -16.75 10.18
CA MET A 232 -0.91 -16.30 11.41
C MET A 232 -1.73 -15.04 11.15
N TYR A 233 -2.58 -14.71 12.10
CA TYR A 233 -3.28 -13.43 12.20
C TYR A 233 -3.60 -13.15 13.65
N ASP A 234 -3.93 -11.91 13.92
CA ASP A 234 -4.44 -11.46 15.20
C ASP A 234 -5.89 -10.97 15.08
N ARG A 235 -6.62 -10.90 16.19
CA ARG A 235 -7.96 -10.31 16.30
C ARG A 235 -8.07 -9.46 17.54
N GLN A 236 -8.99 -8.52 17.50
CA GLN A 236 -9.31 -7.66 18.64
C GLN A 236 -10.73 -7.92 19.14
N ASP A 237 -11.01 -7.59 20.40
CA ASP A 237 -12.29 -7.91 21.07
C ASP A 237 -13.52 -7.42 20.32
N LEU A 238 -13.45 -6.25 19.70
CA LEU A 238 -14.56 -5.64 18.97
C LEU A 238 -14.48 -5.83 17.44
N SER A 239 -13.65 -6.77 16.97
CA SER A 239 -13.40 -6.91 15.53
C SER A 239 -13.16 -8.35 15.10
N TYR A 240 -13.90 -8.82 14.09
CA TYR A 240 -13.61 -10.09 13.41
C TYR A 240 -12.50 -9.97 12.34
N SER A 241 -11.91 -8.80 12.17
CA SER A 241 -10.84 -8.59 11.18
C SER A 241 -9.59 -9.37 11.55
N LYS A 242 -8.92 -9.89 10.52
CA LYS A 242 -7.63 -10.58 10.67
C LYS A 242 -6.52 -9.55 10.52
N ASN A 243 -5.96 -9.12 11.63
CA ASN A 243 -4.90 -8.13 11.72
C ASN A 243 -3.50 -8.78 11.72
N GLY A 244 -2.45 -7.97 11.62
CA GLY A 244 -1.07 -8.40 11.83
C GLY A 244 -0.70 -8.46 13.31
N ILE A 245 0.40 -9.16 13.62
CA ILE A 245 1.01 -9.18 14.96
C ILE A 245 1.89 -7.93 15.17
N TYR A 246 2.25 -7.67 16.41
CA TYR A 246 3.16 -6.60 16.77
C TYR A 246 4.61 -7.05 16.90
N LYS A 247 4.84 -8.24 17.51
CA LYS A 247 6.19 -8.77 17.77
C LYS A 247 6.26 -10.26 17.49
N ALA A 248 7.41 -10.71 17.00
CA ALA A 248 7.74 -12.12 16.86
C ALA A 248 9.18 -12.37 17.30
N GLN A 249 9.44 -13.46 18.01
CA GLN A 249 10.78 -13.85 18.44
C GLN A 249 11.00 -15.34 18.23
N VAL A 250 12.15 -15.72 17.65
CA VAL A 250 12.59 -17.10 17.52
C VAL A 250 13.85 -17.32 18.34
N LYS A 251 13.83 -18.37 19.16
CA LYS A 251 15.00 -18.84 19.93
C LYS A 251 15.32 -20.29 19.58
N VAL A 252 16.60 -20.61 19.46
CA VAL A 252 17.10 -22.00 19.26
C VAL A 252 18.01 -22.33 20.44
N ASN A 253 17.67 -23.39 21.20
CA ASN A 253 18.36 -23.78 22.42
C ASN A 253 18.62 -22.61 23.39
N GLY A 254 17.57 -21.76 23.56
CA GLY A 254 17.61 -20.56 24.41
C GLY A 254 18.24 -19.30 23.77
N LYS A 255 19.01 -19.43 22.69
CA LYS A 255 19.65 -18.30 22.00
C LYS A 255 18.66 -17.64 21.05
N SER A 256 18.46 -16.32 21.18
CA SER A 256 17.64 -15.55 20.22
C SER A 256 18.36 -15.48 18.87
N ILE A 257 17.63 -15.81 17.80
CA ILE A 257 18.13 -15.73 16.42
C ILE A 257 17.43 -14.67 15.59
N VAL A 258 16.18 -14.33 15.90
CA VAL A 258 15.47 -13.25 15.24
C VAL A 258 14.44 -12.63 16.18
N GLU A 259 14.30 -11.29 16.09
CA GLU A 259 13.23 -10.54 16.72
C GLU A 259 12.69 -9.51 15.75
N TYR A 260 11.38 -9.55 15.50
CA TYR A 260 10.63 -8.55 14.76
C TYR A 260 9.82 -7.71 15.74
N LYS A 261 9.79 -6.39 15.52
CA LYS A 261 8.98 -5.47 16.32
C LYS A 261 8.51 -4.29 15.46
N PHE A 262 7.21 -4.12 15.34
CA PHE A 262 6.60 -3.12 14.48
C PHE A 262 6.34 -1.80 15.23
N ASP A 263 7.40 -1.13 15.72
CA ASP A 263 7.33 0.21 16.30
C ASP A 263 7.31 1.29 15.20
N GLU A 264 8.08 1.06 14.16
CA GLU A 264 8.30 1.97 13.04
C GLU A 264 8.64 1.22 11.76
N LEU A 265 8.44 1.87 10.62
CA LEU A 265 8.82 1.36 9.30
C LEU A 265 9.51 2.43 8.48
N ASN A 266 10.52 2.07 7.69
CA ASN A 266 10.97 2.95 6.62
C ASN A 266 9.97 2.88 5.46
N TYR A 267 9.67 4.02 4.85
CA TYR A 267 8.77 4.05 3.69
C TYR A 267 9.27 3.18 2.53
N SER A 268 10.60 3.13 2.32
CA SER A 268 11.22 2.23 1.34
C SER A 268 11.02 0.76 1.66
N ASP A 269 11.04 0.38 2.95
CA ASP A 269 10.89 -1.02 3.38
C ASP A 269 9.45 -1.50 3.24
N SER A 270 8.47 -0.60 3.31
CA SER A 270 7.07 -0.98 3.13
C SER A 270 6.83 -1.70 1.80
N LYS A 271 7.56 -1.33 0.74
CA LYS A 271 7.45 -1.93 -0.60
C LYS A 271 8.23 -3.24 -0.75
N LYS A 272 9.06 -3.59 0.22
CA LYS A 272 9.90 -4.81 0.21
C LYS A 272 9.21 -6.01 0.90
N LEU A 273 7.90 -6.06 0.83
CA LEU A 273 7.06 -7.09 1.47
C LEU A 273 7.59 -8.51 1.24
N PHE A 274 7.96 -8.82 0.01
CA PHE A 274 8.34 -10.17 -0.40
C PHE A 274 9.78 -10.59 -0.04
N ILE A 275 10.53 -9.74 0.65
CA ILE A 275 11.72 -10.19 1.38
C ILE A 275 11.30 -11.08 2.56
N ASN A 276 10.24 -10.69 3.27
CA ASN A 276 9.76 -11.38 4.47
C ASN A 276 8.55 -12.31 4.22
N VAL A 277 7.68 -11.99 3.24
CA VAL A 277 6.55 -12.85 2.88
C VAL A 277 6.94 -13.79 1.73
N ASP A 278 6.61 -15.08 1.87
CA ASP A 278 6.89 -16.06 0.81
C ASP A 278 6.12 -15.73 -0.47
N TYR A 279 6.87 -15.30 -1.48
CA TYR A 279 6.31 -14.80 -2.74
C TYR A 279 5.60 -15.89 -3.56
N ALA A 280 6.22 -17.04 -3.68
CA ALA A 280 5.69 -18.14 -4.50
C ALA A 280 4.32 -18.60 -4.01
N THR A 281 4.18 -18.85 -2.71
CA THR A 281 2.89 -19.20 -2.09
C THR A 281 1.88 -18.08 -2.21
N PHE A 282 2.32 -16.82 -2.01
CA PHE A 282 1.41 -15.68 -2.16
C PHE A 282 0.89 -15.52 -3.60
N LYS A 283 1.74 -15.74 -4.60
CA LYS A 283 1.30 -15.68 -6.00
C LYS A 283 0.34 -16.79 -6.36
N LYS A 284 0.61 -18.01 -5.87
CA LYS A 284 -0.20 -19.21 -6.16
C LYS A 284 -1.61 -19.11 -5.56
N ASP A 285 -1.72 -18.82 -4.27
CA ASP A 285 -2.97 -18.98 -3.53
C ASP A 285 -3.29 -17.86 -2.52
N LYS A 286 -2.57 -16.74 -2.59
CA LYS A 286 -2.75 -15.54 -1.75
C LYS A 286 -2.47 -15.74 -0.26
N ARG A 287 -1.94 -16.90 0.15
CA ARG A 287 -1.52 -17.12 1.54
C ARG A 287 -0.26 -16.30 1.85
N LYS A 288 -0.25 -15.68 3.02
CA LYS A 288 0.88 -14.89 3.51
C LYS A 288 1.62 -15.70 4.56
N ILE A 289 2.72 -16.34 4.15
CA ILE A 289 3.66 -17.00 5.06
C ILE A 289 4.74 -15.96 5.40
N GLN A 290 4.78 -15.49 6.63
CA GLN A 290 5.83 -14.58 7.09
C GLN A 290 7.06 -15.40 7.46
N LYS A 291 8.16 -15.15 6.76
CA LYS A 291 9.46 -15.79 7.01
C LYS A 291 10.14 -15.12 8.20
N MET A 292 10.67 -15.89 9.11
CA MET A 292 11.49 -15.44 10.25
C MET A 292 12.99 -15.43 9.89
N PHE A 293 13.29 -15.22 8.62
CA PHE A 293 14.63 -15.16 8.06
C PHE A 293 14.61 -14.34 6.78
N PHE A 294 15.78 -13.95 6.29
CA PHE A 294 15.97 -13.32 4.99
C PHE A 294 17.26 -13.85 4.33
N GLN A 295 17.39 -13.64 3.03
CA GLN A 295 18.58 -14.07 2.26
C GLN A 295 19.10 -12.89 1.43
N ASN A 296 20.42 -12.70 1.44
CA ASN A 296 21.13 -11.75 0.58
C ASN A 296 20.64 -10.30 0.63
N HIS A 297 20.07 -9.87 1.76
CA HIS A 297 19.49 -8.53 1.91
C HIS A 297 19.86 -7.91 3.25
N GLN A 298 19.79 -6.59 3.31
CA GLN A 298 19.81 -5.86 4.56
C GLN A 298 18.52 -6.13 5.36
N PRO A 299 18.58 -6.22 6.68
CA PRO A 299 17.42 -6.32 7.53
C PRO A 299 16.42 -5.19 7.28
N LEU A 300 15.12 -5.49 7.34
CA LEU A 300 14.08 -4.48 7.30
C LEU A 300 14.00 -3.76 8.67
N THR A 301 13.49 -2.55 8.69
CA THR A 301 13.49 -1.66 9.89
C THR A 301 12.90 -2.32 11.14
N PHE A 302 11.87 -3.15 10.97
CA PHE A 302 11.20 -3.86 12.07
C PHE A 302 11.97 -5.07 12.60
N MET A 303 13.06 -5.48 11.94
CA MET A 303 13.93 -6.57 12.36
C MET A 303 14.97 -6.01 13.34
N LYS A 304 14.73 -6.18 14.64
CA LYS A 304 15.52 -5.53 15.70
C LYS A 304 16.77 -6.32 16.12
N SER A 305 16.69 -7.65 16.07
CA SER A 305 17.81 -8.54 16.40
C SER A 305 17.83 -9.73 15.46
N ILE A 306 18.96 -9.96 14.80
CA ILE A 306 19.11 -11.06 13.84
C ILE A 306 20.51 -11.67 13.95
N HIS A 307 20.54 -12.98 14.09
CA HIS A 307 21.74 -13.80 14.03
C HIS A 307 21.68 -14.72 12.83
N LYS A 308 22.76 -14.80 12.02
CA LYS A 308 22.83 -15.65 10.81
C LYS A 308 21.61 -15.49 9.87
N GLU A 309 21.18 -14.25 9.62
CA GLU A 309 20.02 -13.95 8.77
C GLU A 309 18.68 -14.59 9.24
N GLY A 310 18.58 -15.01 10.51
CA GLY A 310 17.44 -15.75 11.06
C GLY A 310 17.45 -17.24 10.72
N LEU A 311 18.57 -17.74 10.20
CA LEU A 311 18.76 -19.16 9.90
C LEU A 311 19.50 -19.88 11.01
N PHE A 312 19.30 -21.18 11.14
CA PHE A 312 20.00 -22.04 12.09
C PHE A 312 20.36 -23.37 11.47
N ASP A 313 21.46 -23.98 11.97
CA ASP A 313 22.00 -25.21 11.44
C ASP A 313 21.65 -26.39 12.35
N VAL A 314 21.00 -27.43 11.80
CA VAL A 314 20.72 -28.70 12.46
C VAL A 314 21.79 -29.70 12.03
N GLN A 315 22.63 -30.14 13.00
CA GLN A 315 23.74 -31.08 12.81
C GLN A 315 23.31 -32.50 13.09
N LEU A 316 23.88 -33.46 12.38
CA LEU A 316 23.60 -34.89 12.54
C LEU A 316 23.82 -35.33 14.02
N GLY A 317 22.87 -36.09 14.56
CA GLY A 317 22.92 -36.64 15.91
C GLY A 317 22.72 -35.63 17.05
N LYS A 318 22.40 -34.35 16.75
CA LYS A 318 22.10 -33.34 17.76
C LYS A 318 20.61 -33.03 17.85
N SER A 319 20.15 -32.69 19.05
CA SER A 319 18.75 -32.27 19.32
C SER A 319 18.65 -30.77 19.52
N TYR A 320 17.52 -30.18 19.11
CA TYR A 320 17.28 -28.74 19.21
C TYR A 320 15.86 -28.49 19.69
N LEU A 321 15.74 -27.51 20.59
CA LEU A 321 14.47 -26.90 20.98
C LEU A 321 14.36 -25.51 20.33
N VAL A 322 13.41 -25.36 19.44
CA VAL A 322 13.11 -24.06 18.80
C VAL A 322 11.82 -23.52 19.40
N LYS A 323 11.89 -22.30 19.94
CA LYS A 323 10.75 -21.58 20.51
C LYS A 323 10.41 -20.38 19.63
N LEU A 324 9.15 -20.26 19.22
CA LEU A 324 8.60 -19.09 18.54
C LEU A 324 7.55 -18.46 19.44
N VAL A 325 7.70 -17.16 19.71
CA VAL A 325 6.74 -16.34 20.45
C VAL A 325 6.18 -15.28 19.53
N LEU A 326 4.86 -15.14 19.49
CA LEU A 326 4.13 -14.13 18.74
C LEU A 326 3.34 -13.28 19.73
N GLU A 327 3.49 -11.98 19.67
CA GLU A 327 2.80 -11.04 20.55
C GLU A 327 1.99 -10.02 19.72
N ASP A 328 0.78 -9.70 20.17
CA ASP A 328 0.05 -8.52 19.70
C ASP A 328 0.56 -7.25 20.41
N PHE A 329 -0.05 -6.10 20.10
CA PHE A 329 0.33 -4.83 20.72
C PHE A 329 -0.10 -4.74 22.21
N SER A 330 -1.12 -5.47 22.62
CA SER A 330 -1.62 -5.49 24.01
C SER A 330 -0.82 -6.42 24.93
N GLY A 331 0.13 -7.20 24.36
CA GLY A 331 0.98 -8.14 25.09
C GLY A 331 0.39 -9.54 25.20
N ASN A 332 -0.75 -9.83 24.54
CA ASN A 332 -1.25 -11.20 24.49
C ASN A 332 -0.33 -12.03 23.59
N ALA A 333 0.10 -13.20 24.08
CA ALA A 333 1.10 -14.01 23.41
C ALA A 333 0.59 -15.40 23.03
N ALA A 334 1.12 -15.91 21.90
CA ALA A 334 1.02 -17.30 21.48
C ALA A 334 2.42 -17.90 21.31
N HIS A 335 2.58 -19.15 21.73
CA HIS A 335 3.88 -19.82 21.80
C HIS A 335 3.88 -21.10 20.98
N ILE A 336 5.01 -21.38 20.31
CA ILE A 336 5.25 -22.68 19.65
C ILE A 336 6.56 -23.24 20.18
N GLU A 337 6.55 -24.51 20.59
CA GLU A 337 7.76 -25.31 20.85
C GLU A 337 7.91 -26.38 19.76
N MET A 338 9.05 -26.36 19.09
CA MET A 338 9.38 -27.29 18.03
C MET A 338 10.63 -28.09 18.41
N TYR A 339 10.52 -29.42 18.34
CA TYR A 339 11.59 -30.36 18.69
C TYR A 339 12.20 -30.90 17.40
N LEU A 340 13.52 -30.74 17.23
CA LEU A 340 14.26 -31.21 16.06
C LEU A 340 15.33 -32.21 16.48
N GLU A 341 15.53 -33.24 15.68
CA GLU A 341 16.64 -34.18 15.75
C GLU A 341 17.39 -34.19 14.42
N GLY A 342 18.71 -34.06 14.49
CA GLY A 342 19.60 -34.08 13.34
C GLY A 342 19.70 -35.47 12.74
N ALA A 343 18.99 -35.72 11.65
CA ALA A 343 18.99 -37.02 10.94
C ALA A 343 19.01 -36.78 9.42
N LYS A 344 19.66 -37.70 8.68
CA LYS A 344 19.68 -37.67 7.22
C LYS A 344 18.25 -37.70 6.67
N ARG A 345 17.97 -36.80 5.76
CA ARG A 345 16.68 -36.68 5.07
C ARG A 345 16.90 -36.36 3.60
N LYS A 346 16.08 -36.96 2.72
CA LYS A 346 16.02 -36.50 1.31
C LYS A 346 15.07 -35.31 1.20
N ILE A 347 15.60 -34.20 0.73
CA ILE A 347 14.81 -33.03 0.35
C ILE A 347 14.63 -33.09 -1.17
N GLN A 348 13.39 -33.01 -1.64
CA GLN A 348 13.14 -32.93 -3.09
C GLN A 348 13.34 -31.49 -3.53
N ASN A 349 14.50 -31.22 -4.13
CA ASN A 349 14.72 -29.95 -4.83
C ASN A 349 14.08 -30.04 -6.21
N LYS A 350 13.14 -29.13 -6.50
CA LYS A 350 12.60 -28.98 -7.85
C LYS A 350 13.63 -28.22 -8.68
N LEU A 351 14.28 -28.93 -9.61
CA LEU A 351 15.09 -28.28 -10.64
C LEU A 351 14.15 -27.43 -11.49
N LEU A 352 14.50 -26.16 -11.65
CA LEU A 352 13.83 -25.25 -12.57
C LEU A 352 14.66 -25.18 -13.83
N ASP A 353 14.01 -25.37 -14.97
CA ASP A 353 14.60 -25.11 -16.28
C ASP A 353 14.40 -23.65 -16.64
N GLY A 354 15.36 -23.05 -17.37
CA GLY A 354 15.29 -21.68 -17.81
C GLY A 354 16.64 -20.93 -17.74
N LYS A 355 16.59 -19.64 -18.05
CA LYS A 355 17.74 -18.75 -17.99
C LYS A 355 17.96 -18.23 -16.57
N LEU A 356 19.18 -18.39 -16.08
CA LEU A 356 19.60 -17.78 -14.81
C LEU A 356 19.75 -16.26 -15.00
N ILE A 357 19.04 -15.50 -14.14
CA ILE A 357 19.14 -14.05 -14.04
C ILE A 357 19.82 -13.71 -12.71
N GLU A 358 21.02 -13.15 -12.80
CA GLU A 358 21.79 -12.67 -11.66
C GLU A 358 21.42 -11.22 -11.33
N PRO A 359 21.19 -10.85 -10.05
CA PRO A 359 20.67 -9.52 -9.71
C PRO A 359 21.64 -8.36 -10.00
N HIS A 360 22.93 -8.62 -10.19
CA HIS A 360 23.95 -7.59 -10.44
C HIS A 360 24.22 -7.33 -11.93
N LEU A 361 23.60 -8.11 -12.84
CA LEU A 361 23.79 -8.01 -14.28
C LEU A 361 22.52 -7.51 -14.99
N ASP A 362 22.71 -6.89 -16.13
CA ASP A 362 21.66 -6.57 -17.09
C ASP A 362 21.52 -7.72 -18.10
N TYR A 363 20.29 -8.06 -18.46
CA TYR A 363 20.01 -9.08 -19.46
C TYR A 363 19.08 -8.54 -20.53
N GLN A 364 19.54 -8.55 -21.77
CA GLN A 364 18.74 -8.25 -22.94
C GLN A 364 18.55 -9.55 -23.74
N ILE A 365 17.32 -9.99 -23.87
CA ILE A 365 16.94 -11.24 -24.56
C ILE A 365 16.13 -10.85 -25.77
N ARG A 366 16.72 -10.98 -26.92
CA ARG A 366 16.09 -10.70 -28.21
C ARG A 366 15.49 -11.97 -28.78
N LEU A 367 14.26 -11.81 -29.22
CA LEU A 367 13.44 -12.83 -29.86
C LEU A 367 12.97 -12.28 -31.22
N ASN A 368 12.26 -13.08 -32.02
CA ASN A 368 11.70 -12.56 -33.28
C ASN A 368 10.64 -11.47 -32.94
N LYS A 369 10.85 -10.21 -33.38
CA LYS A 369 9.99 -9.05 -33.18
C LYS A 369 9.63 -8.74 -31.71
N LYS A 370 10.31 -9.34 -30.75
CA LYS A 370 10.07 -9.14 -29.32
C LYS A 370 11.39 -9.07 -28.56
N GLU A 371 11.41 -8.33 -27.47
CA GLU A 371 12.56 -8.22 -26.59
C GLU A 371 12.13 -8.20 -25.14
N VAL A 372 12.91 -8.85 -24.27
CA VAL A 372 12.77 -8.79 -22.83
C VAL A 372 14.06 -8.24 -22.24
N TYR A 373 13.96 -7.17 -21.47
CA TYR A 373 15.09 -6.53 -20.80
C TYR A 373 14.91 -6.58 -19.29
N PHE A 374 15.81 -7.30 -18.62
CA PHE A 374 15.92 -7.32 -17.17
C PHE A 374 17.09 -6.42 -16.75
N PRO A 375 16.84 -5.19 -16.27
CA PRO A 375 17.88 -4.36 -15.69
C PRO A 375 18.46 -5.02 -14.44
N LYS A 376 19.70 -4.69 -14.10
CA LYS A 376 20.28 -5.08 -12.81
C LYS A 376 19.36 -4.73 -11.66
N LYS A 377 19.31 -5.58 -10.63
CA LYS A 377 18.42 -5.47 -9.48
C LYS A 377 16.92 -5.62 -9.81
N THR A 378 16.57 -6.25 -10.94
CA THR A 378 15.17 -6.61 -11.22
C THR A 378 14.61 -7.52 -10.15
N PHE A 379 15.36 -8.53 -9.74
CA PHE A 379 14.99 -9.43 -8.64
C PHE A 379 15.79 -9.15 -7.39
N PHE A 380 15.24 -9.51 -6.23
CA PHE A 380 15.96 -9.41 -4.96
C PHE A 380 17.14 -10.40 -4.87
N GLY A 381 17.09 -11.53 -5.54
CA GLY A 381 18.12 -12.55 -5.60
C GLY A 381 18.21 -13.18 -6.99
N LYS A 382 18.95 -14.29 -7.10
CA LYS A 382 19.01 -15.08 -8.35
C LYS A 382 17.61 -15.58 -8.72
N ALA A 383 17.28 -15.58 -10.01
CA ALA A 383 16.01 -16.06 -10.53
C ALA A 383 16.24 -16.95 -11.77
N ILE A 384 15.44 -17.99 -11.94
CA ILE A 384 15.42 -18.81 -13.16
C ILE A 384 14.14 -18.47 -13.92
N ILE A 385 14.28 -17.99 -15.15
CA ILE A 385 13.20 -17.49 -15.97
C ILE A 385 13.13 -18.25 -17.29
N GLN A 386 11.96 -18.81 -17.58
CA GLN A 386 11.61 -19.34 -18.88
C GLN A 386 11.00 -18.22 -19.73
N ILE A 387 11.42 -18.11 -20.96
CA ILE A 387 10.88 -17.16 -21.92
C ILE A 387 10.58 -17.95 -23.18
N GLU A 388 9.31 -17.99 -23.52
CA GLU A 388 8.79 -18.67 -24.69
C GLU A 388 8.02 -17.67 -25.54
N GLN A 389 8.02 -17.88 -26.84
CA GLN A 389 7.21 -17.08 -27.75
C GLN A 389 6.61 -17.93 -28.86
N ASP A 390 5.42 -17.57 -29.27
CA ASP A 390 4.90 -17.86 -30.59
C ASP A 390 4.79 -16.56 -31.41
N GLU A 391 4.12 -16.62 -32.54
CA GLU A 391 3.94 -15.47 -33.41
C GLU A 391 3.27 -14.27 -32.71
N LYS A 392 2.31 -14.51 -31.83
CA LYS A 392 1.47 -13.48 -31.18
C LYS A 392 1.77 -13.29 -29.70
N ILE A 393 2.17 -14.34 -28.97
CA ILE A 393 2.30 -14.35 -27.52
C ILE A 393 3.76 -14.36 -27.10
N LEU A 394 4.07 -13.62 -26.05
CA LEU A 394 5.31 -13.69 -25.29
C LEU A 394 4.97 -14.22 -23.89
N SER A 395 5.47 -15.40 -23.54
CA SER A 395 5.29 -16.03 -22.24
C SER A 395 6.54 -15.88 -21.39
N ILE A 396 6.41 -15.37 -20.19
CA ILE A 396 7.50 -15.17 -19.24
C ILE A 396 7.09 -15.79 -17.90
N GLY A 397 7.90 -16.70 -17.38
CA GLY A 397 7.62 -17.42 -16.13
C GLY A 397 8.79 -18.25 -15.62
N PRO A 398 8.62 -19.02 -14.54
CA PRO A 398 7.48 -19.00 -13.62
C PRO A 398 7.52 -17.80 -12.68
N ASN A 399 6.35 -17.36 -12.20
CA ASN A 399 6.23 -16.22 -11.29
C ASN A 399 6.52 -16.64 -9.83
N LEU A 400 7.75 -17.07 -9.57
CA LEU A 400 8.23 -17.61 -8.29
C LEU A 400 9.20 -16.68 -7.55
N PHE A 401 9.76 -15.69 -8.25
CA PHE A 401 10.83 -14.83 -7.73
C PHE A 401 10.32 -13.40 -7.52
N PRO A 402 10.53 -12.81 -6.34
CA PRO A 402 10.03 -11.47 -6.04
C PRO A 402 10.82 -10.39 -6.77
N PHE A 403 10.09 -9.46 -7.38
CA PHE A 403 10.64 -8.31 -8.05
C PHE A 403 11.09 -7.23 -7.05
N ASN A 404 12.24 -6.64 -7.33
CA ASN A 404 12.73 -5.43 -6.68
C ASN A 404 12.52 -4.19 -7.57
N ASN A 405 12.76 -4.33 -8.88
CA ASN A 405 12.52 -3.31 -9.88
C ASN A 405 11.75 -3.89 -11.09
N PRO A 406 11.06 -3.05 -11.84
CA PRO A 406 10.41 -3.52 -13.06
C PRO A 406 11.40 -3.96 -14.12
N TYR A 407 11.00 -4.95 -14.92
CA TYR A 407 11.62 -5.29 -16.18
C TYR A 407 10.80 -4.71 -17.35
N GLU A 408 11.36 -4.72 -18.55
CA GLU A 408 10.72 -4.18 -19.75
C GLU A 408 10.48 -5.28 -20.78
N ILE A 409 9.36 -5.21 -21.47
CA ILE A 409 9.10 -5.96 -22.69
C ILE A 409 8.84 -5.01 -23.83
N ARG A 410 9.28 -5.40 -25.02
CA ARG A 410 9.15 -4.63 -26.24
C ARG A 410 8.62 -5.53 -27.34
N PHE A 411 7.70 -4.97 -28.12
CA PHE A 411 7.18 -5.58 -29.33
C PHE A 411 7.48 -4.64 -30.48
N GLU A 412 8.21 -5.12 -31.48
CA GLU A 412 8.39 -4.41 -32.73
C GLU A 412 7.02 -4.23 -33.38
N PHE A 413 6.73 -3.01 -33.78
CA PHE A 413 5.43 -2.65 -34.31
C PHE A 413 5.61 -1.61 -35.41
N ASP A 414 5.40 -2.07 -36.64
CA ASP A 414 5.47 -1.26 -37.83
C ASP A 414 4.04 -0.94 -38.27
N GLU A 415 3.62 0.31 -38.08
CA GLU A 415 2.29 0.79 -38.42
C GLU A 415 2.36 2.27 -38.81
N ASP A 416 2.02 2.56 -40.07
CA ASP A 416 2.02 3.91 -40.61
C ASP A 416 0.79 4.73 -40.19
N ASP A 417 -0.35 4.09 -39.91
CA ASP A 417 -1.53 4.77 -39.44
C ASP A 417 -1.37 5.22 -37.97
N SER A 418 -1.20 6.51 -37.79
CA SER A 418 -1.01 7.14 -36.46
C SER A 418 -2.15 6.89 -35.49
N LEU A 419 -3.40 6.68 -35.97
CA LEU A 419 -4.55 6.34 -35.13
C LEU A 419 -4.44 4.90 -34.65
N ARG A 420 -4.15 3.96 -35.55
CA ARG A 420 -3.95 2.54 -35.19
C ARG A 420 -2.79 2.36 -34.24
N LEU A 421 -1.67 3.04 -34.53
CA LEU A 421 -0.50 3.03 -33.64
C LEU A 421 -0.88 3.47 -32.23
N ARG A 422 -1.58 4.59 -32.06
CA ARG A 422 -1.99 5.10 -30.74
C ARG A 422 -2.95 4.17 -30.01
N GLN A 423 -3.85 3.51 -30.74
CA GLN A 423 -4.86 2.60 -30.19
C GLN A 423 -4.31 1.21 -29.83
N THR A 424 -3.09 0.88 -30.28
CA THR A 424 -2.45 -0.42 -30.04
C THR A 424 -1.60 -0.37 -28.77
N PHE A 425 -1.65 -1.42 -27.99
CA PHE A 425 -0.93 -1.54 -26.72
C PHE A 425 -0.56 -2.99 -26.43
N ILE A 426 0.34 -3.18 -25.47
CA ILE A 426 0.68 -4.50 -24.92
C ILE A 426 -0.38 -4.87 -23.90
N ALA A 427 -1.04 -6.02 -24.07
CA ALA A 427 -2.01 -6.57 -23.16
C ALA A 427 -1.44 -7.78 -22.42
N LYS A 428 -1.78 -7.93 -21.14
CA LYS A 428 -1.56 -9.16 -20.40
C LYS A 428 -2.76 -10.10 -20.60
N LYS A 429 -2.47 -11.33 -21.03
CA LYS A 429 -3.48 -12.38 -21.16
C LYS A 429 -3.59 -13.18 -19.86
N LYS A 430 -4.80 -13.35 -19.38
CA LYS A 430 -5.12 -14.18 -18.22
C LYS A 430 -6.54 -14.75 -18.37
N ASP A 431 -6.68 -16.06 -18.20
CA ASP A 431 -7.99 -16.76 -18.25
C ASP A 431 -8.83 -16.35 -19.50
N GLN A 432 -8.19 -16.36 -20.68
CA GLN A 432 -8.76 -15.95 -21.99
C GLN A 432 -9.13 -14.44 -22.08
N LYS A 433 -8.89 -13.65 -21.04
CA LYS A 433 -9.14 -12.21 -21.05
C LYS A 433 -7.84 -11.44 -21.27
N LEU A 434 -7.96 -10.30 -21.95
CA LEU A 434 -6.87 -9.36 -22.15
C LEU A 434 -7.04 -8.17 -21.20
N TYR A 435 -5.95 -7.77 -20.58
CA TYR A 435 -5.89 -6.64 -19.66
C TYR A 435 -4.92 -5.61 -20.21
N PHE A 436 -5.38 -4.38 -20.31
CA PHE A 436 -4.58 -3.24 -20.74
C PHE A 436 -3.34 -3.06 -19.85
N LEU A 437 -2.19 -2.82 -20.49
CA LEU A 437 -0.97 -2.37 -19.81
C LEU A 437 -0.56 -1.00 -20.36
N PRO A 438 -0.20 -0.05 -19.49
CA PRO A 438 0.35 1.24 -19.94
C PRO A 438 1.51 1.01 -20.89
N THR A 439 1.35 1.44 -22.14
CA THR A 439 2.28 1.18 -23.22
C THR A 439 2.76 2.50 -23.82
N THR A 440 4.03 2.58 -24.16
CA THR A 440 4.63 3.72 -24.87
C THR A 440 5.19 3.25 -26.19
N PHE A 441 5.09 4.07 -27.25
CA PHE A 441 5.74 3.83 -28.52
C PHE A 441 7.06 4.59 -28.59
N LYS A 442 8.14 3.89 -28.89
CA LYS A 442 9.48 4.46 -28.98
C LYS A 442 10.36 3.67 -29.96
N GLY A 443 10.92 4.35 -30.98
CA GLY A 443 11.88 3.76 -31.88
C GLY A 443 11.38 2.50 -32.62
N GLY A 444 10.12 2.51 -33.13
CA GLY A 444 9.53 1.37 -33.82
C GLY A 444 9.05 0.24 -32.88
N ASN A 445 9.02 0.48 -31.56
CA ASN A 445 8.61 -0.53 -30.58
C ASN A 445 7.50 -0.03 -29.67
N LEU A 446 6.56 -0.89 -29.33
CA LEU A 446 5.65 -0.74 -28.23
C LEU A 446 6.32 -1.32 -26.97
N GLU A 447 6.45 -0.52 -25.91
CA GLU A 447 7.20 -0.87 -24.70
C GLU A 447 6.31 -0.75 -23.46
N THR A 448 6.49 -1.67 -22.50
CA THR A 448 5.87 -1.56 -21.16
C THR A 448 6.80 -2.06 -20.06
N LYS A 449 6.62 -1.53 -18.83
CA LYS A 449 7.37 -1.93 -17.62
C LYS A 449 6.51 -2.76 -16.69
N LEU A 450 7.06 -3.86 -16.19
CA LEU A 450 6.31 -4.90 -15.47
C LEU A 450 7.02 -5.32 -14.19
N MET A 451 6.21 -5.64 -13.16
CA MET A 451 6.62 -6.32 -11.93
C MET A 451 5.81 -7.61 -11.71
N ASP A 452 5.37 -8.23 -12.78
CA ASP A 452 4.61 -9.47 -12.78
C ASP A 452 4.87 -10.23 -14.08
N MET A 453 4.83 -11.54 -14.05
CA MET A 453 5.05 -12.42 -15.19
C MET A 453 3.73 -12.96 -15.74
N GLY A 454 3.78 -13.55 -16.91
CA GLY A 454 2.63 -14.18 -17.57
C GLY A 454 2.73 -14.13 -19.08
N GLU A 455 1.58 -14.17 -19.74
CA GLU A 455 1.45 -14.10 -21.20
C GLU A 455 1.12 -12.68 -21.65
N PHE A 456 1.82 -12.21 -22.67
CA PHE A 456 1.68 -10.85 -23.22
C PHE A 456 1.48 -10.91 -24.72
N THR A 457 0.63 -10.01 -25.22
CA THR A 457 0.32 -9.91 -26.67
C THR A 457 -0.01 -8.47 -27.03
N LEU A 458 -0.02 -8.15 -28.30
CA LEU A 458 -0.55 -6.88 -28.78
C LEU A 458 -2.08 -6.93 -28.84
N SER A 459 -2.71 -5.84 -28.51
CA SER A 459 -4.15 -5.65 -28.62
C SER A 459 -4.47 -4.21 -28.98
N ARG A 460 -5.71 -3.96 -29.42
CA ARG A 460 -6.18 -2.65 -29.86
C ARG A 460 -7.50 -2.28 -29.19
N ASP A 461 -7.61 -1.03 -28.78
CA ASP A 461 -8.87 -0.43 -28.33
C ASP A 461 -9.28 0.71 -29.27
N SER A 462 -10.31 0.47 -30.05
CA SER A 462 -10.87 1.47 -30.97
C SER A 462 -12.24 1.98 -30.53
N ILE A 463 -12.73 1.56 -29.35
CA ILE A 463 -14.05 1.90 -28.86
C ILE A 463 -13.94 3.08 -27.88
N PRO A 464 -14.60 4.21 -28.20
CA PRO A 464 -14.55 5.36 -27.29
C PRO A 464 -15.27 5.09 -25.95
N PRO A 465 -14.89 5.79 -24.87
CA PRO A 465 -15.55 5.66 -23.57
C PRO A 465 -17.03 6.05 -23.62
N LYS A 466 -17.84 5.46 -22.75
CA LYS A 466 -19.28 5.71 -22.63
C LYS A 466 -19.54 6.81 -21.60
N ILE A 467 -20.48 7.70 -21.89
CA ILE A 467 -20.99 8.75 -20.99
C ILE A 467 -22.51 8.57 -20.87
N VAL A 468 -23.00 8.35 -19.63
CA VAL A 468 -24.44 8.11 -19.38
C VAL A 468 -24.91 8.96 -18.21
N PRO A 469 -25.85 9.92 -18.43
CA PRO A 469 -26.51 10.63 -17.34
C PRO A 469 -27.11 9.65 -16.33
N SER A 470 -27.00 9.94 -15.03
CA SER A 470 -27.40 9.01 -13.97
C SER A 470 -28.63 9.49 -13.19
N ASN A 471 -28.81 10.79 -13.00
CA ASN A 471 -29.91 11.34 -12.21
C ASN A 471 -30.67 12.49 -12.91
N PHE A 472 -30.46 12.68 -14.19
CA PHE A 472 -31.14 13.71 -14.96
C PHE A 472 -31.32 13.27 -16.42
N LYS A 473 -32.20 13.99 -17.15
CA LYS A 473 -32.45 13.86 -18.59
C LYS A 473 -32.22 15.19 -19.30
N ALA A 474 -32.10 15.16 -20.63
CA ALA A 474 -32.05 16.36 -21.46
C ALA A 474 -33.28 17.24 -21.22
N ASN A 475 -33.10 18.55 -21.22
CA ASN A 475 -34.14 19.57 -21.04
C ASN A 475 -34.94 19.47 -19.73
N GLN A 476 -34.35 18.84 -18.69
CA GLN A 476 -34.99 18.69 -17.38
C GLN A 476 -34.71 19.90 -16.48
N TRP A 477 -35.70 20.27 -15.64
CA TRP A 477 -35.52 21.20 -14.53
C TRP A 477 -34.80 20.51 -13.36
N LEU A 478 -33.66 21.06 -12.95
CA LEU A 478 -32.81 20.51 -11.88
C LEU A 478 -32.71 21.43 -10.64
N SER A 479 -33.65 22.39 -10.48
CA SER A 479 -33.62 23.35 -9.36
C SER A 479 -33.57 22.68 -7.98
N ASN A 480 -34.28 21.56 -7.81
CA ASN A 480 -34.34 20.80 -6.55
C ASN A 480 -33.21 19.76 -6.40
N PHE A 481 -32.32 19.64 -7.37
CA PHE A 481 -31.20 18.70 -7.30
C PHE A 481 -30.00 19.36 -6.61
N LYS A 482 -29.41 18.68 -5.62
CA LYS A 482 -28.18 19.12 -4.98
C LYS A 482 -26.94 18.85 -5.86
N VAL A 483 -27.00 17.76 -6.62
CA VAL A 483 -25.87 17.29 -7.43
C VAL A 483 -26.33 16.79 -8.80
N LEU A 484 -25.46 16.95 -9.81
CA LEU A 484 -25.57 16.33 -11.11
C LEU A 484 -24.64 15.12 -11.17
N LYS A 485 -25.14 13.99 -11.65
CA LYS A 485 -24.43 12.71 -11.70
C LYS A 485 -24.36 12.15 -13.11
N VAL A 486 -23.16 11.73 -13.53
CA VAL A 486 -22.90 11.11 -14.83
C VAL A 486 -22.04 9.87 -14.62
N LYS A 487 -22.45 8.73 -15.17
CA LYS A 487 -21.60 7.54 -15.24
C LYS A 487 -20.69 7.65 -16.45
N ILE A 488 -19.40 7.35 -16.24
CA ILE A 488 -18.41 7.21 -17.31
C ILE A 488 -17.75 5.85 -17.20
N SER A 489 -17.57 5.19 -18.32
CA SER A 489 -16.89 3.89 -18.35
C SER A 489 -16.18 3.67 -19.68
N ASP A 490 -15.16 2.89 -19.59
CA ASP A 490 -14.46 2.30 -20.71
C ASP A 490 -14.27 0.82 -20.43
N ASP A 491 -14.49 -0.02 -21.45
CA ASP A 491 -14.57 -1.47 -21.24
C ASP A 491 -13.22 -2.16 -21.43
N PHE A 492 -12.18 -1.46 -21.96
CA PHE A 492 -10.91 -2.09 -22.22
C PHE A 492 -9.70 -1.31 -21.69
N SER A 493 -9.36 -0.16 -22.29
CA SER A 493 -8.16 0.59 -21.88
C SER A 493 -8.36 1.41 -20.59
N GLY A 494 -9.61 1.70 -20.23
CA GLY A 494 -9.98 2.46 -19.04
C GLY A 494 -9.92 3.98 -19.25
N ILE A 495 -10.48 4.73 -18.30
CA ILE A 495 -10.58 6.20 -18.37
C ILE A 495 -9.25 6.85 -18.01
N LYS A 496 -8.70 7.66 -18.92
CA LYS A 496 -7.52 8.50 -18.73
C LYS A 496 -7.85 9.86 -18.13
N SER A 497 -8.85 10.53 -18.72
CA SER A 497 -9.20 11.88 -18.32
C SER A 497 -10.65 12.23 -18.62
N TYR A 498 -11.15 13.23 -17.92
CA TYR A 498 -12.44 13.82 -18.18
C TYR A 498 -12.38 15.34 -17.97
N ASN A 499 -13.25 16.08 -18.65
CA ASN A 499 -13.37 17.52 -18.52
C ASN A 499 -14.83 17.93 -18.73
N GLY A 500 -15.40 18.67 -17.78
CA GLY A 500 -16.77 19.15 -17.83
C GLY A 500 -16.86 20.66 -17.77
N SER A 501 -17.82 21.23 -18.51
CA SER A 501 -18.16 22.66 -18.46
C SER A 501 -19.67 22.86 -18.47
N ILE A 502 -20.11 23.95 -17.87
CA ILE A 502 -21.49 24.46 -17.96
C ILE A 502 -21.40 25.88 -18.53
N ASN A 503 -22.17 26.16 -19.58
CA ASN A 503 -22.15 27.44 -20.31
C ASN A 503 -20.73 27.85 -20.76
N GLY A 504 -19.90 26.88 -21.16
CA GLY A 504 -18.50 27.09 -21.55
C GLY A 504 -17.51 27.23 -20.38
N GLU A 505 -17.98 27.38 -19.15
CA GLU A 505 -17.14 27.52 -17.98
C GLU A 505 -16.86 26.17 -17.31
N TRP A 506 -15.59 25.93 -17.00
CA TRP A 506 -15.16 24.69 -16.33
C TRP A 506 -15.86 24.53 -14.98
N VAL A 507 -16.32 23.30 -14.69
CA VAL A 507 -16.92 22.92 -13.40
C VAL A 507 -16.26 21.69 -12.83
N LEU A 508 -16.19 21.61 -11.49
CA LEU A 508 -15.52 20.55 -10.76
C LEU A 508 -16.38 19.28 -10.72
N PHE A 509 -16.04 18.29 -11.53
CA PHE A 509 -16.57 16.95 -11.38
C PHE A 509 -15.66 16.12 -10.48
N GLU A 510 -16.18 15.65 -9.35
CA GLU A 510 -15.51 14.65 -8.51
C GLU A 510 -15.70 13.25 -9.10
N TYR A 511 -14.61 12.51 -9.31
CA TYR A 511 -14.65 11.15 -9.87
C TYR A 511 -14.50 10.08 -8.81
N GLU A 512 -15.46 9.15 -8.75
CA GLU A 512 -15.40 7.94 -7.95
C GLU A 512 -15.27 6.70 -8.88
N PRO A 513 -14.04 6.17 -9.11
CA PRO A 513 -13.81 5.09 -10.07
C PRO A 513 -14.55 3.80 -9.73
N LYS A 514 -14.68 3.47 -8.44
CA LYS A 514 -15.38 2.26 -7.96
C LYS A 514 -16.85 2.23 -8.38
N LYS A 515 -17.46 3.39 -8.53
CA LYS A 515 -18.86 3.57 -9.02
C LYS A 515 -18.92 3.99 -10.47
N ARG A 516 -17.76 4.24 -11.10
CA ARG A 516 -17.66 4.82 -12.44
C ARG A 516 -18.45 6.14 -12.55
N LEU A 517 -18.44 6.96 -11.49
CA LEU A 517 -19.37 8.07 -11.30
C LEU A 517 -18.65 9.41 -11.18
N LEU A 518 -19.05 10.35 -12.01
CA LEU A 518 -18.75 11.77 -11.88
C LEU A 518 -19.90 12.46 -11.13
N THR A 519 -19.57 13.34 -10.20
CA THR A 519 -20.52 14.14 -9.42
C THR A 519 -20.11 15.59 -9.45
N TYR A 520 -21.03 16.47 -9.88
CA TYR A 520 -20.90 17.93 -9.77
C TYR A 520 -21.86 18.43 -8.70
N ASP A 521 -21.38 19.26 -7.77
CA ASP A 521 -22.21 19.88 -6.72
C ASP A 521 -22.68 21.26 -7.20
N PHE A 522 -23.99 21.46 -7.27
CA PHE A 522 -24.59 22.71 -7.72
C PHE A 522 -24.33 23.90 -6.77
N SER A 523 -23.88 23.64 -5.53
CA SER A 523 -23.46 24.70 -4.61
C SER A 523 -22.08 25.29 -4.94
N ASP A 524 -21.33 24.67 -5.85
CA ASP A 524 -19.97 25.12 -6.19
C ASP A 524 -19.96 26.40 -7.02
N LYS A 525 -20.99 26.61 -7.83
CA LYS A 525 -21.08 27.77 -8.71
C LYS A 525 -22.52 28.14 -9.02
N THR A 526 -22.82 29.43 -8.97
CA THR A 526 -24.11 30.00 -9.37
C THR A 526 -24.01 30.56 -10.79
N PHE A 527 -25.04 30.37 -11.60
CA PHE A 527 -25.15 30.91 -12.94
C PHE A 527 -26.42 31.80 -13.03
N GLU A 528 -26.33 32.94 -13.70
CA GLU A 528 -27.44 33.90 -13.80
C GLU A 528 -28.62 33.40 -14.64
N LEU A 529 -28.33 32.73 -15.75
CA LEU A 529 -29.37 32.21 -16.66
C LEU A 529 -29.99 30.94 -16.08
N SER A 530 -31.26 30.69 -16.40
CA SER A 530 -31.91 29.44 -16.01
C SER A 530 -31.70 28.30 -16.99
N LYS A 531 -31.30 28.57 -18.23
CA LYS A 531 -30.92 27.57 -19.24
C LYS A 531 -29.41 27.33 -19.16
N HIS A 532 -29.00 26.07 -19.11
CA HIS A 532 -27.58 25.69 -18.97
C HIS A 532 -27.20 24.63 -19.99
N ASP A 533 -26.08 24.85 -20.68
CA ASP A 533 -25.49 23.93 -21.62
C ASP A 533 -24.34 23.19 -20.96
N LEU A 534 -24.53 21.90 -20.70
CA LEU A 534 -23.53 20.98 -20.17
C LEU A 534 -22.73 20.38 -21.32
N ARG A 535 -21.41 20.43 -21.22
CA ARG A 535 -20.51 19.71 -22.10
C ARG A 535 -19.54 18.87 -21.26
N LEU A 536 -19.50 17.55 -21.49
CA LEU A 536 -18.61 16.62 -20.83
C LEU A 536 -17.81 15.85 -21.87
N LYS A 537 -16.48 15.97 -21.83
CA LYS A 537 -15.52 15.23 -22.66
C LYS A 537 -14.80 14.18 -21.83
N VAL A 538 -14.76 12.95 -22.30
CA VAL A 538 -14.05 11.84 -21.66
C VAL A 538 -13.07 11.23 -22.67
N GLU A 539 -11.86 10.90 -22.22
CA GLU A 539 -10.80 10.27 -23.00
C GLU A 539 -10.32 9.00 -22.30
N ASP A 540 -10.13 7.91 -23.05
CA ASP A 540 -9.53 6.67 -22.58
C ASP A 540 -7.97 6.70 -22.62
N ASN A 541 -7.34 5.61 -22.17
CA ASN A 541 -5.88 5.54 -22.09
C ASN A 541 -5.16 5.43 -23.43
N VAL A 542 -5.86 5.12 -24.51
CA VAL A 542 -5.31 5.08 -25.88
C VAL A 542 -5.74 6.28 -26.74
N GLY A 543 -6.51 7.21 -26.14
CA GLY A 543 -6.84 8.50 -26.74
C GLY A 543 -8.13 8.53 -27.56
N ASN A 544 -9.00 7.51 -27.49
CA ASN A 544 -10.36 7.63 -28.02
C ASN A 544 -11.16 8.58 -27.13
N LYS A 545 -12.09 9.32 -27.73
CA LYS A 545 -12.80 10.43 -27.07
C LYS A 545 -14.29 10.35 -27.32
N THR A 546 -15.06 10.63 -26.28
CA THR A 546 -16.51 10.88 -26.35
C THR A 546 -16.81 12.26 -25.80
N VAL A 547 -17.69 12.98 -26.48
CA VAL A 547 -18.23 14.25 -26.02
C VAL A 547 -19.74 14.06 -25.85
N TYR A 548 -20.24 14.43 -24.68
CA TYR A 548 -21.68 14.47 -24.37
C TYR A 548 -22.08 15.92 -24.16
N GLU A 549 -23.08 16.37 -24.90
CA GLU A 549 -23.64 17.73 -24.83
C GLU A 549 -25.12 17.64 -24.58
N THR A 550 -25.62 18.47 -23.67
CA THR A 550 -27.05 18.53 -23.35
C THR A 550 -27.42 19.84 -22.66
N THR A 551 -28.67 20.23 -22.78
CA THR A 551 -29.23 21.35 -22.03
C THR A 551 -30.00 20.85 -20.81
N PHE A 552 -29.96 21.59 -19.71
CA PHE A 552 -30.85 21.45 -18.55
C PHE A 552 -31.27 22.84 -18.05
N PHE A 553 -32.31 22.88 -17.21
CA PHE A 553 -32.82 24.12 -16.64
C PHE A 553 -32.62 24.11 -15.10
N ARG A 554 -32.20 25.24 -14.56
CA ARG A 554 -32.05 25.44 -13.11
C ARG A 554 -32.23 26.90 -12.77
N LYS A 555 -33.08 27.21 -11.79
CA LYS A 555 -33.08 28.49 -11.09
C LYS A 555 -32.26 28.34 -9.80
N TYR A 556 -31.36 29.26 -9.58
CA TYR A 556 -30.69 29.41 -8.30
C TYR A 556 -31.57 30.34 -7.44
N ALA A 557 -31.73 30.00 -6.15
CA ALA A 557 -32.38 30.93 -5.22
C ALA A 557 -31.55 32.23 -5.19
N LEU A 558 -32.19 33.36 -5.40
CA LEU A 558 -31.59 34.66 -5.08
C LEU A 558 -31.45 34.67 -3.57
N GLU A 559 -30.22 34.79 -3.05
CA GLU A 559 -29.95 35.00 -1.62
C GLU A 559 -30.50 36.33 -1.15
#